data_d6752106a3435e3700df28a7c6a7f08f
#
_entry.id   d6752106a3435e3700df28a7c6a7f08f
#
_cell.length_a   1.000
_cell.length_b   1.000
_cell.length_c   1.000
_cell.angle_alpha   90.00
_cell.angle_beta   90.00
_cell.angle_gamma   90.00
#
_symmetry.space_group_name_H-M   'P 1'
#
loop_
_entity.id
_entity.type
_entity.pdbx_description
1 polymer ?
#
loop_
_entity_poly.entity_id
_entity_poly.type
_entity_poly.pdbx_seq_one_letter_code
_entity_poly.pdbx_strand_id
1 'polypeptide(L)'
;MMETKAILFDLYGTLIDIETDESMEEIYRGIAHYLTYHGVYLRRGEVRERYYRIMKQQKEARAEAYPEIDVEAIWNEFLMQEGIKSTTLRGQLAKVIAHLYRGISRNRLQLYPDVKRVLNELQARYRLALISDAQSCFALPEIRAVGLDGYFESIVISSHYGYRKPD
;
A
#
# COMPACT_ATOMS: atom_id res chain seq x y z
N MET A 1 -24.40 -6.78 -31.10
CA MET A 1 -23.42 -5.95 -30.35
C MET A 1 -23.37 -6.47 -28.91
N MET A 2 -22.17 -6.71 -28.39
CA MET A 2 -22.03 -7.02 -26.96
C MET A 2 -22.32 -5.74 -26.16
N GLU A 3 -23.20 -5.82 -25.18
CA GLU A 3 -23.53 -4.72 -24.30
C GLU A 3 -22.50 -4.67 -23.16
N THR A 4 -21.88 -3.51 -22.93
CA THR A 4 -20.96 -3.30 -21.80
C THR A 4 -21.74 -3.38 -20.49
N LYS A 5 -21.36 -4.29 -19.58
CA LYS A 5 -22.06 -4.51 -18.31
C LYS A 5 -21.26 -4.04 -17.09
N ALA A 6 -19.96 -3.92 -17.23
CA ALA A 6 -19.06 -3.49 -16.15
C ALA A 6 -17.91 -2.63 -16.68
N ILE A 7 -17.38 -1.77 -15.82
CA ILE A 7 -16.20 -0.94 -16.08
C ILE A 7 -15.18 -1.22 -14.98
N LEU A 8 -13.94 -1.47 -15.40
CA LEU A 8 -12.80 -1.66 -14.52
C LEU A 8 -11.95 -0.39 -14.51
N PHE A 9 -11.68 0.13 -13.33
CA PHE A 9 -10.82 1.31 -13.14
C PHE A 9 -9.49 0.91 -12.53
N ASP A 10 -8.43 1.59 -12.93
CA ASP A 10 -7.22 1.69 -12.13
C ASP A 10 -7.40 2.80 -11.06
N LEU A 11 -6.52 2.83 -10.06
CA LEU A 11 -6.63 3.73 -8.92
C LEU A 11 -5.69 4.93 -9.04
N TYR A 12 -4.40 4.68 -8.80
CA TYR A 12 -3.38 5.74 -8.76
C TYR A 12 -2.98 6.19 -10.16
N GLY A 13 -2.99 7.51 -10.38
CA GLY A 13 -2.78 8.07 -11.72
C GLY A 13 -4.02 8.05 -12.61
N THR A 14 -5.14 7.48 -12.14
CA THR A 14 -6.42 7.42 -12.87
C THR A 14 -7.54 8.10 -12.08
N LEU A 15 -7.81 7.67 -10.87
CA LEU A 15 -8.83 8.25 -10.00
C LEU A 15 -8.22 9.15 -8.92
N ILE A 16 -7.06 8.74 -8.41
CA ILE A 16 -6.34 9.44 -7.36
C ILE A 16 -5.03 10.00 -7.92
N ASP A 17 -4.86 11.31 -7.78
CA ASP A 17 -3.59 12.01 -7.93
C ASP A 17 -2.81 11.86 -6.62
N ILE A 18 -1.74 11.08 -6.69
CA ILE A 18 -0.88 10.82 -5.54
C ILE A 18 0.56 11.17 -5.86
N GLU A 19 1.25 11.70 -4.84
CA GLU A 19 2.68 11.95 -4.90
C GLU A 19 3.35 11.43 -3.64
N THR A 20 4.38 10.61 -3.81
CA THR A 20 5.16 10.04 -2.70
C THR A 20 6.65 10.21 -2.95
N ASP A 21 7.39 10.43 -1.87
CA ASP A 21 8.86 10.37 -1.85
C ASP A 21 9.32 9.36 -0.79
N GLU A 22 9.62 8.16 -1.20
CA GLU A 22 10.09 7.08 -0.34
C GLU A 22 11.59 7.20 0.00
N SER A 23 12.30 8.18 -0.59
CA SER A 23 13.71 8.44 -0.31
C SER A 23 13.93 9.30 0.95
N MET A 24 12.88 9.93 1.47
CA MET A 24 12.93 10.83 2.63
C MET A 24 13.52 10.13 3.85
N GLU A 25 14.58 10.70 4.42
CA GLU A 25 15.20 10.18 5.64
C GLU A 25 14.30 10.27 6.88
N GLU A 26 13.35 11.21 6.86
CA GLU A 26 12.34 11.42 7.89
C GLU A 26 11.49 10.18 8.16
N ILE A 27 11.20 9.41 7.13
CA ILE A 27 10.49 8.13 7.22
C ILE A 27 11.22 7.20 8.19
N TYR A 28 12.48 6.95 7.90
CA TYR A 28 13.30 5.99 8.66
C TYR A 28 13.67 6.52 10.03
N ARG A 29 13.81 7.86 10.16
CA ARG A 29 14.01 8.51 11.47
C ARG A 29 12.77 8.36 12.35
N GLY A 30 11.59 8.64 11.82
CA GLY A 30 10.32 8.50 12.55
C GLY A 30 10.08 7.05 13.00
N ILE A 31 10.33 6.09 12.11
CA ILE A 31 10.23 4.66 12.44
C ILE A 31 11.26 4.25 13.49
N ALA A 32 12.52 4.70 13.38
CA ALA A 32 13.56 4.41 14.37
C ALA A 32 13.15 4.92 15.77
N HIS A 33 12.64 6.14 15.87
CA HIS A 33 12.14 6.68 17.14
C HIS A 33 10.93 5.89 17.67
N TYR A 34 9.98 5.53 16.80
CA TYR A 34 8.84 4.72 17.20
C TYR A 34 9.25 3.35 17.76
N LEU A 35 10.25 2.71 17.14
CA LEU A 35 10.75 1.41 17.55
C LEU A 35 11.38 1.41 18.95
N THR A 36 11.89 2.55 19.45
CA THR A 36 12.45 2.66 20.80
C THR A 36 11.42 2.35 21.89
N TYR A 37 10.14 2.67 21.68
CA TYR A 37 9.05 2.33 22.62
C TYR A 37 8.81 0.82 22.72
N HIS A 38 9.40 0.05 21.81
CA HIS A 38 9.29 -1.41 21.76
C HIS A 38 10.62 -2.11 22.05
N GLY A 39 11.61 -1.35 22.57
CA GLY A 39 12.91 -1.88 22.96
C GLY A 39 13.88 -2.13 21.80
N VAL A 40 13.57 -1.62 20.58
CA VAL A 40 14.44 -1.72 19.41
C VAL A 40 15.14 -0.39 19.18
N TYR A 41 16.48 -0.41 19.25
CA TYR A 41 17.33 0.79 19.20
C TYR A 41 18.20 0.75 17.93
N LEU A 42 17.72 1.39 16.88
CA LEU A 42 18.38 1.48 15.57
C LEU A 42 18.52 2.93 15.12
N ARG A 43 19.58 3.19 14.36
CA ARG A 43 19.72 4.46 13.64
C ARG A 43 18.86 4.42 12.36
N ARG A 44 18.45 5.58 11.88
CA ARG A 44 17.64 5.72 10.65
C ARG A 44 18.24 4.96 9.44
N GLY A 45 19.57 5.02 9.26
CA GLY A 45 20.26 4.32 8.19
C GLY A 45 20.15 2.79 8.29
N GLU A 46 20.22 2.24 9.51
CA GLU A 46 20.07 0.80 9.75
C GLU A 46 18.63 0.35 9.45
N VAL A 47 17.63 1.16 9.84
CA VAL A 47 16.22 0.87 9.51
C VAL A 47 16.02 0.83 8.00
N ARG A 48 16.55 1.85 7.28
CA ARG A 48 16.47 1.93 5.82
C ARG A 48 17.15 0.73 5.14
N GLU A 49 18.37 0.43 5.52
CA GLU A 49 19.15 -0.67 4.93
C GLU A 49 18.45 -2.01 5.11
N ARG A 50 17.97 -2.30 6.33
CA ARG A 50 17.28 -3.57 6.63
C ARG A 50 15.95 -3.68 5.90
N TYR A 51 15.17 -2.60 5.83
CA TYR A 51 13.94 -2.56 5.06
C TYR A 51 14.16 -2.93 3.59
N TYR A 52 15.10 -2.26 2.92
CA TYR A 52 15.38 -2.53 1.51
C TYR A 52 16.00 -3.92 1.27
N ARG A 53 16.80 -4.42 2.19
CA ARG A 53 17.32 -5.79 2.13
C ARG A 53 16.19 -6.82 2.19
N ILE A 54 15.26 -6.70 3.12
CA ILE A 54 14.12 -7.62 3.26
C ILE A 54 13.21 -7.50 2.04
N MET A 55 12.93 -6.29 1.58
CA MET A 55 12.15 -6.05 0.37
C MET A 55 12.76 -6.74 -0.86
N LYS A 56 14.08 -6.63 -1.03
CA LYS A 56 14.80 -7.30 -2.12
C LYS A 56 14.68 -8.82 -2.01
N GLN A 57 14.90 -9.38 -0.83
CA GLN A 57 14.75 -10.81 -0.57
C GLN A 57 13.34 -11.31 -0.88
N GLN A 58 12.31 -10.54 -0.49
CA GLN A 58 10.92 -10.90 -0.78
C GLN A 58 10.64 -10.92 -2.29
N LYS A 59 11.18 -9.96 -3.05
CA LYS A 59 11.06 -9.95 -4.52
C LYS A 59 11.77 -11.14 -5.16
N GLU A 60 13.00 -11.42 -4.73
CA GLU A 60 13.81 -12.51 -5.30
C GLU A 60 13.27 -13.91 -4.98
N ALA A 61 12.50 -14.05 -3.91
CA ALA A 61 11.85 -15.30 -3.53
C ALA A 61 10.60 -15.64 -4.37
N ARG A 62 10.14 -14.73 -5.22
CA ARG A 62 8.94 -14.90 -6.03
C ARG A 62 9.30 -15.36 -7.45
N ALA A 63 8.45 -16.24 -8.01
CA ALA A 63 8.63 -16.81 -9.34
C ALA A 63 7.86 -16.06 -10.45
N GLU A 64 6.96 -15.16 -10.07
CA GLU A 64 6.10 -14.41 -10.98
C GLU A 64 6.91 -13.44 -11.85
N ALA A 65 6.47 -13.22 -13.08
CA ALA A 65 7.14 -12.30 -14.02
C ALA A 65 7.10 -10.85 -13.50
N TYR A 66 6.02 -10.47 -12.82
CA TYR A 66 5.82 -9.14 -12.22
C TYR A 66 5.49 -9.26 -10.72
N PRO A 67 6.47 -9.59 -9.87
CA PRO A 67 6.22 -9.82 -8.45
C PRO A 67 5.80 -8.55 -7.73
N GLU A 68 4.77 -8.65 -6.91
CA GLU A 68 4.37 -7.59 -5.97
C GLU A 68 4.98 -7.85 -4.59
N ILE A 69 5.39 -6.79 -3.92
CA ILE A 69 5.82 -6.86 -2.52
C ILE A 69 4.62 -6.84 -1.58
N ASP A 70 4.85 -7.26 -0.34
CA ASP A 70 3.93 -7.07 0.78
C ASP A 70 4.65 -6.28 1.87
N VAL A 71 4.28 -5.01 2.00
CA VAL A 71 4.93 -4.07 2.93
C VAL A 71 4.68 -4.46 4.39
N GLU A 72 3.50 -4.96 4.74
CA GLU A 72 3.23 -5.44 6.09
C GLU A 72 4.08 -6.67 6.42
N ALA A 73 4.23 -7.60 5.48
CA ALA A 73 5.10 -8.77 5.66
C ALA A 73 6.58 -8.37 5.78
N ILE A 74 7.04 -7.37 5.03
CA ILE A 74 8.41 -6.83 5.16
C ILE A 74 8.64 -6.30 6.59
N TRP A 75 7.72 -5.47 7.11
CA TRP A 75 7.85 -4.95 8.46
C TRP A 75 7.69 -6.02 9.54
N ASN A 76 6.86 -7.04 9.33
CA ASN A 76 6.74 -8.17 10.24
C ASN A 76 8.05 -8.96 10.33
N GLU A 77 8.69 -9.25 9.20
CA GLU A 77 10.00 -9.90 9.12
C GLU A 77 11.07 -9.04 9.78
N PHE A 78 11.08 -7.73 9.49
CA PHE A 78 11.98 -6.78 10.15
C PHE A 78 11.89 -6.88 11.68
N LEU A 79 10.68 -6.80 12.23
CA LEU A 79 10.45 -6.88 13.67
C LEU A 79 10.83 -8.23 14.27
N MET A 80 10.69 -9.31 13.51
CA MET A 80 11.13 -10.65 13.92
C MET A 80 12.64 -10.70 14.04
N GLN A 81 13.37 -10.14 13.07
CA GLN A 81 14.83 -10.07 13.10
C GLN A 81 15.35 -9.19 14.24
N GLU A 82 14.57 -8.18 14.67
CA GLU A 82 14.88 -7.33 15.83
C GLU A 82 14.45 -7.94 17.19
N GLY A 83 14.02 -9.19 17.20
CA GLY A 83 13.76 -9.95 18.44
C GLY A 83 12.35 -9.78 19.03
N ILE A 84 11.41 -9.16 18.34
CA ILE A 84 10.00 -9.12 18.75
C ILE A 84 9.38 -10.51 18.54
N LYS A 85 9.27 -11.31 19.61
CA LYS A 85 8.84 -12.72 19.53
C LYS A 85 7.33 -12.89 19.31
N SER A 86 6.50 -12.03 19.91
CA SER A 86 5.04 -12.13 19.82
C SER A 86 4.54 -11.87 18.41
N THR A 87 3.92 -12.87 17.79
CA THR A 87 3.35 -12.79 16.44
C THR A 87 2.23 -11.75 16.36
N THR A 88 1.36 -11.71 17.37
CA THR A 88 0.26 -10.72 17.45
C THR A 88 0.81 -9.30 17.53
N LEU A 89 1.80 -9.06 18.41
CA LEU A 89 2.42 -7.73 18.55
C LEU A 89 3.12 -7.32 17.25
N ARG A 90 3.88 -8.24 16.62
CA ARG A 90 4.54 -7.95 15.34
C ARG A 90 3.55 -7.54 14.25
N GLY A 91 2.43 -8.26 14.11
CA GLY A 91 1.40 -7.92 13.11
C GLY A 91 0.79 -6.53 13.35
N GLN A 92 0.53 -6.19 14.61
CA GLN A 92 0.03 -4.85 14.96
C GLN A 92 1.06 -3.76 14.66
N LEU A 93 2.32 -3.96 15.08
CA LEU A 93 3.40 -3.01 14.83
C LEU A 93 3.73 -2.86 13.35
N ALA A 94 3.77 -3.95 12.59
CA ALA A 94 4.03 -3.93 11.16
C ALA A 94 3.01 -3.04 10.43
N LYS A 95 1.74 -3.15 10.78
CA LYS A 95 0.67 -2.31 10.23
C LYS A 95 0.85 -0.84 10.59
N VAL A 96 1.16 -0.53 11.84
CA VAL A 96 1.40 0.84 12.29
C VAL A 96 2.61 1.43 11.56
N ILE A 97 3.71 0.67 11.45
CA ILE A 97 4.94 1.12 10.78
C ILE A 97 4.69 1.32 9.28
N ALA A 98 3.94 0.44 8.63
CA ALA A 98 3.55 0.61 7.23
C ALA A 98 2.76 1.92 7.02
N HIS A 99 1.82 2.23 7.92
CA HIS A 99 1.07 3.48 7.86
C HIS A 99 1.94 4.71 8.14
N LEU A 100 2.90 4.64 9.09
CA LEU A 100 3.88 5.70 9.31
C LEU A 100 4.74 5.93 8.07
N TYR A 101 5.25 4.86 7.49
CA TYR A 101 6.02 4.90 6.24
C TYR A 101 5.24 5.63 5.14
N ARG A 102 4.00 5.22 4.89
CA ARG A 102 3.14 5.81 3.87
C ARG A 102 2.75 7.25 4.20
N GLY A 103 2.39 7.53 5.47
CA GLY A 103 1.95 8.85 5.90
C GLY A 103 3.05 9.91 5.82
N ILE A 104 4.32 9.53 6.08
CA ILE A 104 5.46 10.45 5.99
C ILE A 104 5.90 10.62 4.53
N SER A 105 5.92 9.54 3.74
CA SER A 105 6.36 9.59 2.33
C SER A 105 5.38 10.29 1.40
N ARG A 106 4.12 10.45 1.81
CA ARG A 106 3.06 10.96 0.95
C ARG A 106 2.93 12.48 1.01
N ASN A 107 3.27 13.15 -0.09
CA ASN A 107 3.18 14.60 -0.26
C ASN A 107 1.79 15.07 -0.71
N ARG A 108 1.10 14.25 -1.52
CA ARG A 108 -0.23 14.57 -2.06
C ARG A 108 -1.12 13.34 -2.09
N LEU A 109 -2.40 13.53 -1.80
CA LEU A 109 -3.48 12.55 -1.99
C LEU A 109 -4.77 13.30 -2.25
N GLN A 110 -5.24 13.28 -3.49
CA GLN A 110 -6.48 13.94 -3.87
C GLN A 110 -7.11 13.23 -5.07
N LEU A 111 -8.39 13.45 -5.30
CA LEU A 111 -9.03 12.97 -6.53
C LEU A 111 -8.64 13.86 -7.69
N TYR A 112 -8.54 13.26 -8.90
CA TYR A 112 -8.56 14.07 -10.11
C TYR A 112 -9.89 14.81 -10.24
N PRO A 113 -9.93 15.96 -10.96
CA PRO A 113 -11.16 16.68 -11.22
C PRO A 113 -12.24 15.77 -11.81
N ASP A 114 -13.48 16.02 -11.42
CA ASP A 114 -14.69 15.33 -11.92
C ASP A 114 -14.83 13.83 -11.58
N VAL A 115 -13.88 13.19 -10.91
CA VAL A 115 -13.94 11.74 -10.61
C VAL A 115 -15.28 11.35 -9.99
N LYS A 116 -15.71 12.02 -8.92
CA LYS A 116 -16.99 11.67 -8.26
C LYS A 116 -18.19 11.87 -9.17
N ARG A 117 -18.21 12.94 -9.98
CA ARG A 117 -19.29 13.18 -10.94
C ARG A 117 -19.38 12.06 -11.97
N VAL A 118 -18.24 11.69 -12.56
CA VAL A 118 -18.15 10.62 -13.55
C VAL A 118 -18.55 9.26 -12.95
N LEU A 119 -18.06 8.92 -11.76
CA LEU A 119 -18.41 7.67 -11.09
C LEU A 119 -19.91 7.59 -10.78
N ASN A 120 -20.53 8.69 -10.33
CA ASN A 120 -21.97 8.75 -10.09
C ASN A 120 -22.79 8.52 -11.37
N GLU A 121 -22.38 9.11 -12.49
CA GLU A 121 -23.05 8.93 -13.78
C GLU A 121 -22.91 7.48 -14.31
N LEU A 122 -21.72 6.90 -14.16
CA LEU A 122 -21.44 5.54 -14.62
C LEU A 122 -22.09 4.46 -13.77
N GLN A 123 -22.09 4.61 -12.44
CA GLN A 123 -22.70 3.67 -11.50
C GLN A 123 -24.19 3.49 -11.73
N ALA A 124 -24.89 4.49 -12.30
CA ALA A 124 -26.30 4.38 -12.66
C ALA A 124 -26.56 3.40 -13.84
N ARG A 125 -25.54 3.01 -14.58
CA ARG A 125 -25.67 2.20 -15.81
C ARG A 125 -24.80 0.95 -15.82
N TYR A 126 -23.69 0.95 -15.08
CA TYR A 126 -22.66 -0.08 -15.13
C TYR A 126 -22.27 -0.52 -13.73
N ARG A 127 -21.89 -1.77 -13.62
CA ARG A 127 -21.18 -2.26 -12.43
C ARG A 127 -19.76 -1.70 -12.47
N LEU A 128 -19.28 -1.13 -11.37
CA LEU A 128 -17.94 -0.57 -11.30
C LEU A 128 -17.06 -1.47 -10.46
N ALA A 129 -15.84 -1.73 -10.93
CA ALA A 129 -14.82 -2.46 -10.21
C ALA A 129 -13.48 -1.73 -10.31
N LEU A 130 -12.58 -2.01 -9.38
CA LEU A 130 -11.27 -1.40 -9.30
C LEU A 130 -10.21 -2.50 -9.30
N ILE A 131 -9.15 -2.30 -10.09
CA ILE A 131 -7.98 -3.19 -10.13
C ILE A 131 -6.71 -2.33 -10.12
N SER A 132 -5.90 -2.45 -9.07
CA SER A 132 -4.75 -1.58 -8.86
C SER A 132 -3.50 -2.34 -8.43
N ASP A 133 -2.36 -1.94 -9.00
CA ASP A 133 -1.04 -2.33 -8.49
C ASP A 133 -0.71 -1.46 -7.29
N ALA A 134 -0.94 -2.02 -6.10
CA ALA A 134 -0.84 -1.27 -4.85
C ALA A 134 -0.67 -2.18 -3.64
N GLN A 135 -0.33 -1.56 -2.51
CA GLN A 135 -0.38 -2.20 -1.20
C GLN A 135 -1.78 -2.02 -0.60
N SER A 136 -2.42 -3.10 -0.20
CA SER A 136 -3.78 -3.07 0.37
C SER A 136 -3.84 -2.26 1.67
N CYS A 137 -2.78 -2.31 2.48
CA CYS A 137 -2.66 -1.53 3.70
C CYS A 137 -2.63 -0.01 3.45
N PHE A 138 -2.33 0.43 2.23
CA PHE A 138 -2.38 1.83 1.81
C PHE A 138 -3.64 2.15 1.01
N ALA A 139 -3.91 1.37 -0.03
CA ALA A 139 -4.98 1.66 -0.98
C ALA A 139 -6.37 1.68 -0.34
N LEU A 140 -6.70 0.72 0.51
CA LEU A 140 -8.01 0.64 1.14
C LEU A 140 -8.30 1.83 2.09
N PRO A 141 -7.37 2.25 2.98
CA PRO A 141 -7.53 3.49 3.73
C PRO A 141 -7.60 4.74 2.86
N GLU A 142 -6.80 4.83 1.80
CA GLU A 142 -6.75 6.00 0.92
C GLU A 142 -8.02 6.14 0.07
N ILE A 143 -8.59 5.04 -0.42
CA ILE A 143 -9.91 5.01 -1.09
C ILE A 143 -10.98 5.63 -0.17
N ARG A 144 -10.99 5.23 1.11
CA ARG A 144 -11.92 5.79 2.11
C ARG A 144 -11.63 7.26 2.39
N ALA A 145 -10.35 7.63 2.56
CA ALA A 145 -9.95 9.00 2.88
C ALA A 145 -10.38 10.01 1.81
N VAL A 146 -10.39 9.60 0.53
CA VAL A 146 -10.86 10.46 -0.57
C VAL A 146 -12.36 10.31 -0.87
N GLY A 147 -13.07 9.43 -0.14
CA GLY A 147 -14.51 9.20 -0.26
C GLY A 147 -14.89 8.48 -1.56
N LEU A 148 -14.13 7.43 -1.92
CA LEU A 148 -14.43 6.52 -3.02
C LEU A 148 -14.97 5.16 -2.55
N ASP A 149 -15.06 4.94 -1.23
CA ASP A 149 -15.72 3.76 -0.67
C ASP A 149 -17.21 3.73 -1.07
N GLY A 150 -17.68 2.57 -1.47
CA GLY A 150 -19.08 2.38 -1.91
C GLY A 150 -19.32 2.57 -3.41
N TYR A 151 -18.35 3.05 -4.20
CA TYR A 151 -18.49 3.12 -5.66
C TYR A 151 -18.29 1.78 -6.36
N PHE A 152 -17.46 0.91 -5.79
CA PHE A 152 -17.00 -0.29 -6.46
C PHE A 152 -17.61 -1.54 -5.82
N GLU A 153 -18.20 -2.41 -6.65
CA GLU A 153 -18.69 -3.72 -6.21
C GLU A 153 -17.54 -4.70 -5.90
N SER A 154 -16.38 -4.50 -6.54
CA SER A 154 -15.19 -5.30 -6.33
C SER A 154 -13.94 -4.42 -6.38
N ILE A 155 -13.01 -4.68 -5.46
CA ILE A 155 -11.70 -4.02 -5.39
C ILE A 155 -10.63 -5.09 -5.37
N VAL A 156 -9.80 -5.13 -6.40
CA VAL A 156 -8.68 -6.05 -6.56
C VAL A 156 -7.38 -5.26 -6.40
N ILE A 157 -6.56 -5.65 -5.42
CA ILE A 157 -5.27 -5.02 -5.13
C ILE A 157 -4.17 -6.05 -5.25
N SER A 158 -3.13 -5.76 -6.03
CA SER A 158 -2.03 -6.67 -6.38
C SER A 158 -1.34 -7.31 -5.17
N SER A 159 -1.16 -6.58 -4.06
CA SER A 159 -0.49 -7.11 -2.86
C SER A 159 -1.22 -8.29 -2.21
N HIS A 160 -2.53 -8.47 -2.44
CA HIS A 160 -3.27 -9.65 -1.98
C HIS A 160 -2.95 -10.92 -2.78
N TYR A 161 -2.47 -10.76 -4.00
CA TYR A 161 -2.21 -11.87 -4.93
C TYR A 161 -0.71 -12.14 -5.08
N GLY A 162 0.14 -11.17 -4.78
CA GLY A 162 1.59 -11.27 -4.82
C GLY A 162 2.19 -10.99 -6.21
N TYR A 163 1.40 -10.56 -7.17
CA TYR A 163 1.84 -10.16 -8.51
C TYR A 163 1.08 -8.92 -9.01
N ARG A 164 1.66 -8.24 -9.99
CA ARG A 164 1.12 -7.02 -10.59
C ARG A 164 0.57 -7.27 -11.99
N LYS A 165 -0.23 -6.34 -12.49
CA LYS A 165 -0.64 -6.34 -13.90
C LYS A 165 0.62 -6.35 -14.80
N PRO A 166 0.63 -7.09 -15.94
CA PRO A 166 -0.51 -7.76 -16.60
C PRO A 166 -0.68 -9.25 -16.23
N ASP A 167 -0.04 -9.77 -15.18
CA ASP A 167 -0.17 -11.17 -14.76
C ASP A 167 -1.59 -11.52 -14.27
#